data_3f29e29811829acfbf88df876a2aa01a
#
_entry.id   3f29e29811829acfbf88df876a2aa01a
#
_cell.length_a   1.000
_cell.length_b   1.000
_cell.length_c   1.000
_cell.angle_alpha   90.00
_cell.angle_beta   90.00
_cell.angle_gamma   90.00
#
_symmetry.space_group_name_H-M   'P 1'
#
loop_
_entity.id
_entity.type
_entity.pdbx_description
1 polymer ?
#
loop_
_entity_poly.entity_id
_entity_poly.type
_entity_poly.pdbx_seq_one_letter_code
_entity_poly.pdbx_strand_id
1 'polypeptide(L)'
;MVIFLAVLFGIVGLDRLVIVYLFPVLLPELKLNNTQAGAIASVLALTWAISTWVLGSLSDRYGRRKILLGSSIFFSVMTSFTGVAKSFHSMLLVRGLLGVGEGGVFSASVATIDEISTPRRRGLNLGIHQSFFPLLGIGLGPIIATQLVMHMRWEWVFFVLGIPGFLLTFLIGKTMRKAEASRDKQARSASASPLTVLRYKNIWLTTVIGSLFQTGLFVFSTFVALYLTKVVGLSLGTVGLIISGWGFGGFIGMIAVPAMSDRLGRRIVLVVSAACYGVLMLAFVLCHASPIVMFCNLFAAGICGFGIAPLFLAVIPCESVPSTLTGSAVGVPTAVSELIGGVLMPVVAGGLADTFGLGYPMLIVGGVSLVSALVGMFLEETVPTATSKRSVSNMDAV
;
A
#
# COMPACT_ATOMS: atom_id res chain seq x y z
N MET A 1 3.49 21.75 0.31
CA MET A 1 3.96 20.72 -0.64
C MET A 1 3.68 19.31 -0.13
N VAL A 2 4.16 18.90 1.04
CA VAL A 2 3.95 17.53 1.57
C VAL A 2 2.49 17.09 1.51
N ILE A 3 1.55 17.93 1.95
CA ILE A 3 0.11 17.59 1.91
C ILE A 3 -0.41 17.40 0.48
N PHE A 4 0.00 18.23 -0.49
CA PHE A 4 -0.41 18.03 -1.89
C PHE A 4 0.09 16.68 -2.45
N LEU A 5 1.34 16.31 -2.13
CA LEU A 5 1.90 15.02 -2.53
C LEU A 5 1.24 13.86 -1.80
N ALA A 6 0.87 14.03 -0.52
CA ALA A 6 0.13 13.03 0.25
C ALA A 6 -1.28 12.80 -0.33
N VAL A 7 -2.02 13.88 -0.65
CA VAL A 7 -3.33 13.78 -1.30
C VAL A 7 -3.20 13.14 -2.67
N LEU A 8 -2.18 13.49 -3.47
CA LEU A 8 -1.93 12.88 -4.77
C LEU A 8 -1.69 11.36 -4.64
N PHE A 9 -0.89 10.94 -3.65
CA PHE A 9 -0.66 9.52 -3.39
C PHE A 9 -1.93 8.81 -2.87
N GLY A 10 -2.75 9.50 -2.11
CA GLY A 10 -4.08 9.00 -1.73
C GLY A 10 -5.01 8.80 -2.93
N ILE A 11 -4.96 9.70 -3.95
CA ILE A 11 -5.70 9.53 -5.21
C ILE A 11 -5.14 8.35 -6.00
N VAL A 12 -3.83 8.15 -6.05
CA VAL A 12 -3.24 6.91 -6.60
C VAL A 12 -3.83 5.67 -5.92
N GLY A 13 -3.95 5.68 -4.59
CA GLY A 13 -4.60 4.60 -3.85
C GLY A 13 -6.07 4.41 -4.24
N LEU A 14 -6.80 5.50 -4.42
CA LEU A 14 -8.19 5.49 -4.87
C LEU A 14 -8.32 4.87 -6.27
N ASP A 15 -7.55 5.34 -7.25
CA ASP A 15 -7.56 4.85 -8.63
C ASP A 15 -7.15 3.38 -8.74
N ARG A 16 -6.16 2.98 -7.95
CA ARG A 16 -5.68 1.60 -7.88
C ARG A 16 -6.77 0.64 -7.41
N LEU A 17 -7.54 1.04 -6.40
CA LEU A 17 -8.46 0.15 -5.69
C LEU A 17 -9.92 0.31 -6.11
N VAL A 18 -10.32 1.41 -6.75
CA VAL A 18 -11.71 1.62 -7.12
C VAL A 18 -12.30 0.47 -7.95
N ILE A 19 -11.52 -0.09 -8.88
CA ILE A 19 -11.98 -1.17 -9.75
C ILE A 19 -12.36 -2.43 -8.96
N VAL A 20 -11.62 -2.76 -7.89
CA VAL A 20 -11.89 -3.97 -7.10
C VAL A 20 -13.17 -3.84 -6.28
N TYR A 21 -13.55 -2.63 -5.90
CA TYR A 21 -14.84 -2.36 -5.25
C TYR A 21 -16.02 -2.45 -6.22
N LEU A 22 -15.76 -2.27 -7.53
CA LEU A 22 -16.74 -2.38 -8.60
C LEU A 22 -16.80 -3.78 -9.23
N PHE A 23 -15.94 -4.73 -8.85
CA PHE A 23 -15.98 -6.10 -9.37
C PHE A 23 -17.33 -6.81 -9.26
N PRO A 24 -18.16 -6.60 -8.20
CA PRO A 24 -19.49 -7.16 -8.17
C PRO A 24 -20.38 -6.76 -9.37
N VAL A 25 -20.14 -5.59 -9.96
CA VAL A 25 -20.83 -5.07 -11.15
C VAL A 25 -20.08 -5.43 -12.43
N LEU A 26 -18.76 -5.24 -12.45
CA LEU A 26 -17.90 -5.43 -13.63
C LEU A 26 -17.78 -6.87 -14.08
N LEU A 27 -17.62 -7.82 -13.16
CA LEU A 27 -17.37 -9.22 -13.53
C LEU A 27 -18.55 -9.83 -14.31
N PRO A 28 -19.81 -9.68 -13.88
CA PRO A 28 -20.95 -10.17 -14.66
C PRO A 28 -21.08 -9.47 -16.02
N GLU A 29 -20.89 -8.15 -16.08
CA GLU A 29 -21.08 -7.36 -17.31
C GLU A 29 -20.01 -7.68 -18.37
N LEU A 30 -18.74 -7.82 -17.94
CA LEU A 30 -17.64 -8.16 -18.83
C LEU A 30 -17.39 -9.67 -18.96
N LYS A 31 -18.24 -10.51 -18.33
CA LYS A 31 -18.15 -11.97 -18.29
C LYS A 31 -16.78 -12.48 -17.82
N LEU A 32 -16.27 -11.87 -16.76
CA LEU A 32 -14.95 -12.20 -16.17
C LEU A 32 -15.12 -13.19 -15.02
N ASN A 33 -14.13 -14.08 -14.87
CA ASN A 33 -14.00 -14.95 -13.69
C ASN A 33 -13.08 -14.32 -12.60
N ASN A 34 -12.98 -14.96 -11.43
CA ASN A 34 -12.21 -14.44 -10.32
C ASN A 34 -10.69 -14.46 -10.60
N THR A 35 -10.20 -15.43 -11.36
CA THR A 35 -8.79 -15.47 -11.81
C THR A 35 -8.44 -14.23 -12.65
N GLN A 36 -9.35 -13.85 -13.56
CA GLN A 36 -9.19 -12.65 -14.38
C GLN A 36 -9.27 -11.36 -13.55
N ALA A 37 -10.13 -11.32 -12.52
CA ALA A 37 -10.17 -10.21 -11.56
C ALA A 37 -8.82 -10.05 -10.83
N GLY A 38 -8.25 -11.15 -10.35
CA GLY A 38 -6.92 -11.18 -9.76
C GLY A 38 -5.83 -10.69 -10.74
N ALA A 39 -5.86 -11.13 -12.00
CA ALA A 39 -4.92 -10.72 -13.03
C ALA A 39 -4.99 -9.20 -13.33
N ILE A 40 -6.20 -8.62 -13.35
CA ILE A 40 -6.40 -7.17 -13.53
C ILE A 40 -5.77 -6.37 -12.37
N ALA A 41 -5.88 -6.85 -11.13
CA ALA A 41 -5.21 -6.23 -9.99
C ALA A 41 -3.68 -6.41 -10.07
N SER A 42 -3.21 -7.60 -10.44
CA SER A 42 -1.80 -7.98 -10.50
C SER A 42 -1.01 -7.25 -11.58
N VAL A 43 -1.57 -7.04 -12.76
CA VAL A 43 -0.85 -6.37 -13.86
C VAL A 43 -0.50 -4.93 -13.51
N LEU A 44 -1.37 -4.21 -12.79
CA LEU A 44 -1.09 -2.88 -12.29
C LEU A 44 0.07 -2.92 -11.29
N ALA A 45 0.03 -3.85 -10.32
CA ALA A 45 1.09 -3.99 -9.32
C ALA A 45 2.45 -4.28 -9.96
N LEU A 46 2.49 -5.16 -10.99
CA LEU A 46 3.71 -5.47 -11.73
C LEU A 46 4.30 -4.25 -12.44
N THR A 47 3.48 -3.54 -13.19
CA THR A 47 3.94 -2.37 -13.95
C THR A 47 4.28 -1.20 -13.02
N TRP A 48 3.57 -1.06 -11.89
CA TRP A 48 3.91 -0.11 -10.84
C TRP A 48 5.29 -0.38 -10.24
N ALA A 49 5.60 -1.63 -9.91
CA ALA A 49 6.89 -2.01 -9.34
C ALA A 49 8.05 -1.71 -10.31
N ILE A 50 7.90 -2.08 -11.59
CA ILE A 50 8.90 -1.81 -12.63
C ILE A 50 9.06 -0.29 -12.83
N SER A 51 7.94 0.40 -12.96
CA SER A 51 7.91 1.85 -13.22
C SER A 51 8.49 2.67 -12.07
N THR A 52 8.25 2.28 -10.84
CA THR A 52 8.82 2.93 -9.65
C THR A 52 10.35 2.98 -9.73
N TRP A 53 10.97 1.89 -10.16
CA TRP A 53 12.42 1.82 -10.34
C TRP A 53 12.89 2.62 -11.55
N VAL A 54 12.28 2.43 -12.71
CA VAL A 54 12.68 3.08 -13.97
C VAL A 54 12.46 4.59 -13.91
N LEU A 55 11.23 5.04 -13.59
CA LEU A 55 10.88 6.46 -13.52
C LEU A 55 11.51 7.15 -12.30
N GLY A 56 11.80 6.41 -11.24
CA GLY A 56 12.63 6.89 -10.13
C GLY A 56 14.01 7.31 -10.61
N SER A 57 14.70 6.43 -11.34
CA SER A 57 16.02 6.72 -11.93
C SER A 57 15.96 7.85 -12.97
N LEU A 58 14.91 7.88 -13.80
CA LEU A 58 14.68 8.98 -14.75
C LEU A 58 14.42 10.30 -14.04
N SER A 59 13.73 10.30 -12.89
CA SER A 59 13.44 11.51 -12.12
C SER A 59 14.71 12.17 -11.58
N ASP A 60 15.70 11.38 -11.20
CA ASP A 60 17.01 11.88 -10.79
C ASP A 60 17.78 12.53 -11.97
N ARG A 61 17.59 12.01 -13.19
CA ARG A 61 18.29 12.48 -14.41
C ARG A 61 17.60 13.67 -15.09
N TYR A 62 16.29 13.60 -15.27
CA TYR A 62 15.51 14.58 -16.04
C TYR A 62 14.79 15.63 -15.17
N GLY A 63 14.86 15.48 -13.84
CA GLY A 63 14.24 16.37 -12.88
C GLY A 63 12.91 15.84 -12.36
N ARG A 64 12.75 15.87 -11.03
CA ARG A 64 11.61 15.26 -10.30
C ARG A 64 10.27 15.88 -10.72
N ARG A 65 10.23 17.18 -10.92
CA ARG A 65 9.02 17.89 -11.34
C ARG A 65 8.48 17.37 -12.67
N LYS A 66 9.34 17.18 -13.67
CA LYS A 66 8.91 16.73 -15.02
C LYS A 66 8.31 15.33 -14.94
N ILE A 67 8.97 14.41 -14.24
CA ILE A 67 8.48 13.03 -14.07
C ILE A 67 7.19 13.03 -13.25
N LEU A 68 7.14 13.75 -12.13
CA LEU A 68 5.94 13.82 -11.30
C LEU A 68 4.71 14.33 -12.07
N LEU A 69 4.83 15.46 -12.74
CA LEU A 69 3.70 16.05 -13.48
C LEU A 69 3.32 15.20 -14.70
N GLY A 70 4.29 14.68 -15.45
CA GLY A 70 4.05 13.80 -16.59
C GLY A 70 3.35 12.51 -16.18
N SER A 71 3.85 11.86 -15.13
CA SER A 71 3.25 10.64 -14.58
C SER A 71 1.85 10.89 -14.00
N SER A 72 1.64 12.05 -13.35
CA SER A 72 0.33 12.42 -12.80
C SER A 72 -0.71 12.66 -13.89
N ILE A 73 -0.37 13.33 -14.97
CA ILE A 73 -1.26 13.50 -16.12
C ILE A 73 -1.55 12.14 -16.75
N PHE A 74 -0.50 11.32 -16.94
CA PHE A 74 -0.62 10.01 -17.59
C PHE A 74 -1.54 9.07 -16.82
N PHE A 75 -1.37 8.94 -15.49
CA PHE A 75 -2.26 8.07 -14.73
C PHE A 75 -3.71 8.59 -14.73
N SER A 76 -3.93 9.91 -14.62
CA SER A 76 -5.28 10.49 -14.65
C SER A 76 -6.00 10.23 -15.98
N VAL A 77 -5.25 10.27 -17.10
CA VAL A 77 -5.76 9.88 -18.43
C VAL A 77 -6.10 8.39 -18.42
N MET A 78 -5.21 7.52 -17.94
CA MET A 78 -5.43 6.07 -17.93
C MET A 78 -6.57 5.66 -16.97
N THR A 79 -6.77 6.37 -15.86
CA THR A 79 -7.97 6.19 -15.01
C THR A 79 -9.24 6.39 -15.82
N SER A 80 -9.35 7.50 -16.56
CA SER A 80 -10.50 7.78 -17.42
C SER A 80 -10.65 6.69 -18.52
N PHE A 81 -9.56 6.25 -19.12
CA PHE A 81 -9.56 5.18 -20.13
C PHE A 81 -10.01 3.82 -19.57
N THR A 82 -9.90 3.57 -18.26
CA THR A 82 -10.46 2.37 -17.64
C THR A 82 -11.97 2.27 -17.89
N GLY A 83 -12.70 3.39 -17.91
CA GLY A 83 -14.13 3.41 -18.25
C GLY A 83 -14.46 3.06 -19.71
N VAL A 84 -13.47 3.04 -20.61
CA VAL A 84 -13.65 2.69 -22.03
C VAL A 84 -13.36 1.21 -22.30
N ALA A 85 -12.69 0.51 -21.36
CA ALA A 85 -12.30 -0.88 -21.53
C ALA A 85 -13.51 -1.82 -21.46
N LYS A 86 -13.76 -2.57 -22.55
CA LYS A 86 -14.94 -3.45 -22.72
C LYS A 86 -14.59 -4.95 -22.74
N SER A 87 -13.35 -5.31 -22.51
CA SER A 87 -12.87 -6.70 -22.53
C SER A 87 -11.76 -6.91 -21.52
N PHE A 88 -11.52 -8.19 -21.18
CA PHE A 88 -10.40 -8.56 -20.31
C PHE A 88 -9.05 -7.98 -20.79
N HIS A 89 -8.73 -8.13 -22.07
CA HIS A 89 -7.45 -7.68 -22.64
C HIS A 89 -7.32 -6.15 -22.63
N SER A 90 -8.39 -5.42 -22.99
CA SER A 90 -8.38 -3.96 -22.91
C SER A 90 -8.24 -3.47 -21.48
N MET A 91 -8.87 -4.15 -20.51
CA MET A 91 -8.74 -3.84 -19.08
C MET A 91 -7.31 -4.10 -18.59
N LEU A 92 -6.69 -5.23 -18.95
CA LEU A 92 -5.29 -5.52 -18.64
C LEU A 92 -4.35 -4.44 -19.19
N LEU A 93 -4.53 -4.04 -20.45
CA LEU A 93 -3.69 -3.03 -21.08
C LEU A 93 -3.79 -1.69 -20.34
N VAL A 94 -5.00 -1.21 -20.12
CA VAL A 94 -5.21 0.10 -19.47
C VAL A 94 -4.71 0.07 -18.03
N ARG A 95 -4.97 -0.99 -17.27
CA ARG A 95 -4.49 -1.16 -15.89
C ARG A 95 -2.96 -1.28 -15.83
N GLY A 96 -2.34 -1.97 -16.79
CA GLY A 96 -0.89 -2.00 -16.91
C GLY A 96 -0.29 -0.62 -17.19
N LEU A 97 -0.87 0.14 -18.10
CA LEU A 97 -0.44 1.52 -18.38
C LEU A 97 -0.67 2.45 -17.18
N LEU A 98 -1.80 2.29 -16.47
CA LEU A 98 -2.08 3.04 -15.24
C LEU A 98 -0.98 2.84 -14.20
N GLY A 99 -0.55 1.58 -13.97
CA GLY A 99 0.54 1.26 -13.04
C GLY A 99 1.86 1.95 -13.41
N VAL A 100 2.15 2.14 -14.71
CA VAL A 100 3.32 2.91 -15.13
C VAL A 100 3.25 4.37 -14.62
N GLY A 101 2.11 5.03 -14.77
CA GLY A 101 1.93 6.39 -14.27
C GLY A 101 2.02 6.47 -12.74
N GLU A 102 1.33 5.59 -12.04
CA GLU A 102 1.31 5.55 -10.57
C GLU A 102 2.70 5.34 -9.96
N GLY A 103 3.52 4.44 -10.53
CA GLY A 103 4.88 4.19 -10.05
C GLY A 103 5.79 5.42 -10.19
N GLY A 104 5.63 6.18 -11.28
CA GLY A 104 6.34 7.44 -11.48
C GLY A 104 5.91 8.54 -10.49
N VAL A 105 4.62 8.62 -10.17
CA VAL A 105 4.12 9.53 -9.13
C VAL A 105 4.70 9.17 -7.77
N PHE A 106 4.68 7.88 -7.40
CA PHE A 106 5.19 7.42 -6.11
C PHE A 106 6.66 7.78 -5.92
N SER A 107 7.51 7.34 -6.87
CA SER A 107 8.96 7.53 -6.77
C SER A 107 9.35 9.01 -6.74
N ALA A 108 8.77 9.84 -7.61
CA ALA A 108 9.04 11.27 -7.67
C ALA A 108 8.50 12.02 -6.44
N SER A 109 7.35 11.61 -5.88
CA SER A 109 6.79 12.21 -4.67
C SER A 109 7.65 11.93 -3.44
N VAL A 110 8.04 10.67 -3.22
CA VAL A 110 8.91 10.27 -2.11
C VAL A 110 10.23 11.02 -2.18
N ALA A 111 10.85 11.06 -3.36
CA ALA A 111 12.09 11.77 -3.57
C ALA A 111 11.97 13.28 -3.35
N THR A 112 10.86 13.89 -3.75
CA THR A 112 10.60 15.34 -3.52
C THR A 112 10.41 15.62 -2.03
N ILE A 113 9.66 14.77 -1.32
CA ILE A 113 9.45 14.92 0.14
C ILE A 113 10.78 14.80 0.88
N ASP A 114 11.62 13.87 0.47
CA ASP A 114 12.94 13.69 1.01
C ASP A 114 13.80 14.96 0.93
N GLU A 115 13.80 15.61 -0.23
CA GLU A 115 14.56 16.83 -0.47
C GLU A 115 14.08 18.06 0.31
N ILE A 116 12.75 18.22 0.42
CA ILE A 116 12.18 19.41 1.08
C ILE A 116 12.07 19.26 2.59
N SER A 117 12.33 18.04 3.11
CA SER A 117 12.20 17.75 4.54
C SER A 117 13.50 17.98 5.29
N THR A 118 13.42 18.62 6.46
CA THR A 118 14.55 18.62 7.40
C THR A 118 14.77 17.21 7.94
N PRO A 119 16.01 16.82 8.29
CA PRO A 119 16.32 15.47 8.81
C PRO A 119 15.40 15.03 9.95
N ARG A 120 15.04 15.97 10.85
CA ARG A 120 14.15 15.70 11.99
C ARG A 120 12.70 15.40 11.59
N ARG A 121 12.20 15.95 10.47
CA ARG A 121 10.80 15.81 10.02
C ARG A 121 10.63 14.85 8.85
N ARG A 122 11.70 14.32 8.29
CA ARG A 122 11.68 13.45 7.12
C ARG A 122 10.79 12.23 7.31
N GLY A 123 10.97 11.51 8.40
CA GLY A 123 10.15 10.33 8.71
C GLY A 123 8.67 10.68 8.88
N LEU A 124 8.36 11.77 9.59
CA LEU A 124 6.98 12.23 9.76
C LEU A 124 6.33 12.60 8.43
N ASN A 125 7.02 13.34 7.57
CA ASN A 125 6.50 13.77 6.27
C ASN A 125 6.25 12.59 5.32
N LEU A 126 7.14 11.60 5.31
CA LEU A 126 6.95 10.35 4.55
C LEU A 126 5.81 9.51 5.15
N GLY A 127 5.69 9.44 6.48
CA GLY A 127 4.59 8.78 7.16
C GLY A 127 3.23 9.40 6.81
N ILE A 128 3.14 10.73 6.82
CA ILE A 128 1.94 11.45 6.38
C ILE A 128 1.62 11.11 4.91
N HIS A 129 2.62 11.16 4.03
CA HIS A 129 2.42 10.80 2.62
C HIS A 129 1.85 9.39 2.46
N GLN A 130 2.42 8.41 3.14
CA GLN A 130 2.00 7.01 3.05
C GLN A 130 0.61 6.76 3.66
N SER A 131 0.25 7.46 4.74
CA SER A 131 -1.04 7.25 5.42
C SER A 131 -2.26 7.69 4.59
N PHE A 132 -2.05 8.54 3.58
CA PHE A 132 -3.13 8.95 2.67
C PHE A 132 -3.58 7.83 1.73
N PHE A 133 -2.73 6.83 1.46
CA PHE A 133 -3.12 5.66 0.69
C PHE A 133 -4.28 4.88 1.35
N PRO A 134 -4.18 4.41 2.60
CA PRO A 134 -5.32 3.78 3.27
C PRO A 134 -6.49 4.75 3.50
N LEU A 135 -6.24 6.04 3.77
CA LEU A 135 -7.29 7.01 3.99
C LEU A 135 -8.19 7.20 2.77
N LEU A 136 -7.61 7.54 1.62
CA LEU A 136 -8.37 7.82 0.41
C LEU A 136 -8.69 6.55 -0.38
N GLY A 137 -7.73 5.63 -0.54
CA GLY A 137 -7.90 4.42 -1.34
C GLY A 137 -8.83 3.39 -0.69
N ILE A 138 -8.70 3.17 0.62
CA ILE A 138 -9.43 2.11 1.33
C ILE A 138 -10.51 2.66 2.25
N GLY A 139 -10.33 3.86 2.80
CA GLY A 139 -11.32 4.52 3.65
C GLY A 139 -12.43 5.17 2.83
N LEU A 140 -12.10 6.16 2.02
CA LEU A 140 -13.07 6.88 1.20
C LEU A 140 -13.38 6.17 -0.11
N GLY A 141 -12.43 5.44 -0.69
CA GLY A 141 -12.55 4.79 -1.99
C GLY A 141 -13.77 3.88 -2.13
N PRO A 142 -14.00 2.91 -1.24
CA PRO A 142 -15.15 2.03 -1.32
C PRO A 142 -16.49 2.79 -1.25
N ILE A 143 -16.57 3.82 -0.37
CA ILE A 143 -17.78 4.65 -0.26
C ILE A 143 -18.01 5.39 -1.57
N ILE A 144 -16.99 6.08 -2.09
CA ILE A 144 -17.09 6.85 -3.34
C ILE A 144 -17.48 5.94 -4.50
N ALA A 145 -16.78 4.81 -4.68
CA ALA A 145 -17.00 3.88 -5.77
C ALA A 145 -18.43 3.31 -5.75
N THR A 146 -18.87 2.81 -4.58
CA THR A 146 -20.18 2.18 -4.45
C THR A 146 -21.32 3.19 -4.55
N GLN A 147 -21.17 4.39 -4.00
CA GLN A 147 -22.19 5.44 -4.14
C GLN A 147 -22.29 5.95 -5.58
N LEU A 148 -21.17 6.19 -6.25
CA LEU A 148 -21.21 6.64 -7.65
C LEU A 148 -21.88 5.61 -8.57
N VAL A 149 -21.53 4.31 -8.44
CA VAL A 149 -22.08 3.28 -9.33
C VAL A 149 -23.57 3.01 -9.07
N MET A 150 -24.12 3.40 -7.92
CA MET A 150 -25.57 3.35 -7.67
C MET A 150 -26.36 4.44 -8.44
N HIS A 151 -25.70 5.52 -8.85
CA HIS A 151 -26.34 6.67 -9.52
C HIS A 151 -25.94 6.82 -10.98
N MET A 152 -24.83 6.19 -11.40
CA MET A 152 -24.34 6.25 -12.77
C MET A 152 -23.75 4.92 -13.20
N ARG A 153 -23.59 4.71 -14.51
CA ARG A 153 -22.90 3.52 -15.03
C ARG A 153 -21.45 3.50 -14.60
N TRP A 154 -20.88 2.31 -14.39
CA TRP A 154 -19.53 2.13 -13.88
C TRP A 154 -18.44 2.81 -14.74
N GLU A 155 -18.65 2.95 -16.03
CA GLU A 155 -17.74 3.65 -16.94
C GLU A 155 -17.53 5.11 -16.52
N TRP A 156 -18.62 5.80 -16.17
CA TRP A 156 -18.57 7.21 -15.75
C TRP A 156 -17.89 7.41 -14.41
N VAL A 157 -17.89 6.40 -13.55
CA VAL A 157 -17.15 6.46 -12.28
C VAL A 157 -15.68 6.73 -12.53
N PHE A 158 -15.05 6.05 -13.51
CA PHE A 158 -13.64 6.24 -13.83
C PHE A 158 -13.35 7.62 -14.46
N PHE A 159 -14.27 8.17 -15.26
CA PHE A 159 -14.12 9.54 -15.75
C PHE A 159 -14.19 10.58 -14.64
N VAL A 160 -15.10 10.42 -13.68
CA VAL A 160 -15.21 11.32 -12.51
C VAL A 160 -13.96 11.25 -11.65
N LEU A 161 -13.42 10.04 -11.42
CA LEU A 161 -12.25 9.83 -10.58
C LEU A 161 -10.94 10.29 -11.23
N GLY A 162 -10.85 10.40 -12.54
CA GLY A 162 -9.72 11.00 -13.23
C GLY A 162 -9.57 12.50 -12.96
N ILE A 163 -10.67 13.22 -12.70
CA ILE A 163 -10.67 14.69 -12.54
C ILE A 163 -9.77 15.17 -11.38
N PRO A 164 -9.84 14.62 -10.16
CA PRO A 164 -9.01 15.06 -9.05
C PRO A 164 -7.50 14.98 -9.33
N GLY A 165 -7.06 13.95 -10.07
CA GLY A 165 -5.66 13.80 -10.48
C GLY A 165 -5.18 14.95 -11.34
N PHE A 166 -5.98 15.39 -12.34
CA PHE A 166 -5.66 16.55 -13.16
C PHE A 166 -5.60 17.85 -12.36
N LEU A 167 -6.58 18.09 -11.47
CA LEU A 167 -6.63 19.28 -10.63
C LEU A 167 -5.41 19.37 -9.72
N LEU A 168 -5.05 18.29 -9.05
CA LEU A 168 -3.87 18.28 -8.19
C LEU A 168 -2.58 18.43 -8.98
N THR A 169 -2.47 17.82 -10.15
CA THR A 169 -1.30 18.01 -11.02
C THR A 169 -1.08 19.48 -11.36
N PHE A 170 -2.15 20.18 -11.69
CA PHE A 170 -2.09 21.62 -11.97
C PHE A 170 -1.64 22.44 -10.74
N LEU A 171 -2.19 22.15 -9.55
CA LEU A 171 -1.82 22.82 -8.31
C LEU A 171 -0.36 22.55 -7.92
N ILE A 172 0.09 21.30 -8.01
CA ILE A 172 1.48 20.90 -7.76
C ILE A 172 2.42 21.59 -8.75
N GLY A 173 2.04 21.64 -10.04
CA GLY A 173 2.81 22.32 -11.07
C GLY A 173 3.05 23.79 -10.79
N LYS A 174 2.07 24.50 -10.21
CA LYS A 174 2.22 25.91 -9.79
C LYS A 174 3.13 26.07 -8.56
N THR A 175 3.01 25.16 -7.59
CA THR A 175 3.77 25.26 -6.33
C THR A 175 5.23 24.83 -6.48
N MET A 176 5.52 23.82 -7.31
CA MET A 176 6.90 23.35 -7.54
C MET A 176 7.76 24.32 -8.36
N ARG A 177 7.17 25.23 -9.11
CA ARG A 177 7.90 26.20 -9.95
C ARG A 177 8.84 27.13 -9.16
N LYS A 178 8.58 27.31 -7.85
CA LYS A 178 9.41 28.13 -6.95
C LYS A 178 10.59 27.39 -6.32
N ALA A 179 10.59 26.06 -6.32
CA ALA A 179 11.56 25.22 -5.57
C ALA A 179 12.77 24.78 -6.42
N GLU A 180 12.69 24.80 -7.74
CA GLU A 180 13.76 24.32 -8.64
C GLU A 180 14.97 25.27 -8.74
N ALA A 181 14.88 26.50 -8.22
CA ALA A 181 15.93 27.53 -8.36
C ALA A 181 17.15 27.34 -7.43
N SER A 182 17.16 26.32 -6.56
CA SER A 182 18.20 26.16 -5.54
C SER A 182 18.75 24.72 -5.52
N ARG A 183 19.48 24.29 -6.56
CA ARG A 183 20.02 22.93 -6.58
C ARG A 183 21.51 22.87 -6.84
N ASP A 184 22.25 22.52 -5.79
CA ASP A 184 23.56 21.90 -5.89
C ASP A 184 23.39 20.36 -5.93
N LYS A 185 23.98 19.73 -6.96
CA LYS A 185 23.96 18.28 -7.15
C LYS A 185 24.91 17.63 -6.13
N GLN A 186 24.39 17.17 -5.01
CA GLN A 186 25.15 16.23 -4.20
C GLN A 186 25.25 14.89 -4.93
N ALA A 187 26.47 14.57 -5.37
CA ALA A 187 26.81 13.29 -5.97
C ALA A 187 26.48 12.14 -4.99
N ARG A 188 25.60 11.23 -5.41
CA ARG A 188 25.44 9.95 -4.69
C ARG A 188 26.74 9.16 -4.82
N SER A 189 27.39 8.87 -3.70
CA SER A 189 28.51 7.92 -3.64
C SER A 189 28.06 6.56 -4.17
N ALA A 190 28.94 5.90 -4.93
CA ALA A 190 28.73 4.57 -5.46
C ALA A 190 28.34 3.60 -4.33
N SER A 191 27.15 3.06 -4.38
CA SER A 191 26.62 2.18 -3.36
C SER A 191 27.15 0.76 -3.53
N ALA A 192 27.41 0.09 -2.40
CA ALA A 192 27.59 -1.36 -2.36
C ALA A 192 26.43 -2.07 -3.07
N SER A 193 26.68 -3.29 -3.58
CA SER A 193 25.63 -4.07 -4.27
C SER A 193 24.34 -4.12 -3.41
N PRO A 194 23.16 -3.81 -3.99
CA PRO A 194 21.89 -3.84 -3.26
C PRO A 194 21.64 -5.16 -2.53
N LEU A 195 22.16 -6.27 -3.07
CA LEU A 195 21.99 -7.60 -2.49
C LEU A 195 22.81 -7.84 -1.23
N THR A 196 23.76 -6.95 -0.88
CA THR A 196 24.55 -7.07 0.34
C THR A 196 23.68 -7.04 1.60
N VAL A 197 22.51 -6.36 1.54
CA VAL A 197 21.57 -6.30 2.67
C VAL A 197 20.97 -7.66 3.03
N LEU A 198 20.98 -8.62 2.12
CA LEU A 198 20.47 -9.97 2.37
C LEU A 198 21.32 -10.77 3.37
N ARG A 199 22.47 -10.26 3.81
CA ARG A 199 23.26 -10.86 4.89
C ARG A 199 22.69 -10.59 6.29
N TYR A 200 21.81 -9.60 6.42
CA TYR A 200 21.23 -9.23 7.70
C TYR A 200 19.93 -10.01 7.95
N LYS A 201 19.84 -10.68 9.10
CA LYS A 201 18.73 -11.55 9.49
C LYS A 201 17.38 -10.81 9.46
N ASN A 202 17.32 -9.62 10.06
CA ASN A 202 16.08 -8.82 10.09
C ASN A 202 15.60 -8.44 8.69
N ILE A 203 16.49 -8.28 7.69
CA ILE A 203 16.08 -8.00 6.31
C ILE A 203 15.31 -9.16 5.70
N TRP A 204 15.76 -10.41 5.91
CA TRP A 204 15.02 -11.58 5.46
C TRP A 204 13.66 -11.70 6.13
N LEU A 205 13.63 -11.54 7.45
CA LEU A 205 12.40 -11.64 8.23
C LEU A 205 11.39 -10.56 7.83
N THR A 206 11.84 -9.31 7.67
CA THR A 206 10.97 -8.22 7.21
C THR A 206 10.52 -8.39 5.76
N THR A 207 11.33 -9.03 4.91
CA THR A 207 10.93 -9.39 3.53
C THR A 207 9.79 -10.42 3.55
N VAL A 208 9.90 -11.46 4.37
CA VAL A 208 8.85 -12.48 4.52
C VAL A 208 7.58 -11.86 5.10
N ILE A 209 7.70 -11.10 6.20
CA ILE A 209 6.58 -10.38 6.83
C ILE A 209 5.88 -9.45 5.83
N GLY A 210 6.67 -8.70 5.07
CA GLY A 210 6.17 -7.81 4.03
C GLY A 210 5.43 -8.55 2.92
N SER A 211 5.96 -9.69 2.46
CA SER A 211 5.31 -10.54 1.45
C SER A 211 3.98 -11.10 1.94
N LEU A 212 3.91 -11.54 3.20
CA LEU A 212 2.68 -12.01 3.82
C LEU A 212 1.66 -10.88 4.00
N PHE A 213 2.10 -9.71 4.44
CA PHE A 213 1.24 -8.53 4.57
C PHE A 213 0.68 -8.07 3.22
N GLN A 214 1.53 -7.94 2.19
CA GLN A 214 1.10 -7.54 0.84
C GLN A 214 0.14 -8.58 0.24
N THR A 215 0.37 -9.88 0.50
CA THR A 215 -0.58 -10.94 0.16
C THR A 215 -1.95 -10.67 0.80
N GLY A 216 -1.97 -10.44 2.11
CA GLY A 216 -3.21 -10.10 2.82
C GLY A 216 -3.89 -8.85 2.27
N LEU A 217 -3.13 -7.78 2.05
CA LEU A 217 -3.62 -6.50 1.53
C LEU A 217 -4.29 -6.65 0.16
N PHE A 218 -3.59 -7.23 -0.81
CA PHE A 218 -4.08 -7.27 -2.18
C PHE A 218 -5.14 -8.36 -2.39
N VAL A 219 -5.02 -9.52 -1.75
CA VAL A 219 -6.06 -10.55 -1.80
C VAL A 219 -7.35 -10.05 -1.16
N PHE A 220 -7.27 -9.46 0.04
CA PHE A 220 -8.46 -8.89 0.69
C PHE A 220 -9.08 -7.79 -0.16
N SER A 221 -8.31 -6.78 -0.57
CA SER A 221 -8.82 -5.69 -1.39
C SER A 221 -9.52 -6.18 -2.66
N THR A 222 -8.96 -7.19 -3.34
CA THR A 222 -9.48 -7.71 -4.61
C THR A 222 -10.80 -8.44 -4.43
N PHE A 223 -10.97 -9.21 -3.36
CA PHE A 223 -12.10 -10.14 -3.25
C PHE A 223 -13.13 -9.77 -2.18
N VAL A 224 -12.85 -8.81 -1.27
CA VAL A 224 -13.77 -8.47 -0.18
C VAL A 224 -15.13 -7.97 -0.66
N ALA A 225 -15.16 -7.12 -1.69
CA ALA A 225 -16.43 -6.61 -2.23
C ALA A 225 -17.26 -7.71 -2.87
N LEU A 226 -16.63 -8.64 -3.59
CA LEU A 226 -17.28 -9.84 -4.15
C LEU A 226 -17.79 -10.78 -3.05
N TYR A 227 -16.98 -11.00 -2.02
CA TYR A 227 -17.35 -11.84 -0.88
C TYR A 227 -18.59 -11.28 -0.15
N LEU A 228 -18.56 -10.00 0.19
CA LEU A 228 -19.65 -9.37 0.93
C LEU A 228 -20.95 -9.28 0.12
N THR A 229 -20.86 -9.10 -1.20
CA THR A 229 -22.06 -9.04 -2.06
C THR A 229 -22.57 -10.42 -2.41
N LYS A 230 -21.71 -11.37 -2.83
CA LYS A 230 -22.13 -12.66 -3.37
C LYS A 230 -22.31 -13.75 -2.32
N VAL A 231 -21.52 -13.72 -1.24
CA VAL A 231 -21.56 -14.75 -0.18
C VAL A 231 -22.38 -14.27 1.01
N VAL A 232 -22.14 -13.05 1.49
CA VAL A 232 -22.87 -12.50 2.64
C VAL A 232 -24.22 -11.90 2.22
N GLY A 233 -24.39 -11.50 0.96
CA GLY A 233 -25.65 -10.99 0.40
C GLY A 233 -25.94 -9.52 0.74
N LEU A 234 -24.93 -8.73 1.04
CA LEU A 234 -25.08 -7.32 1.41
C LEU A 234 -25.25 -6.42 0.18
N SER A 235 -25.98 -5.32 0.36
CA SER A 235 -26.08 -4.29 -0.68
C SER A 235 -24.73 -3.61 -0.92
N LEU A 236 -24.49 -3.16 -2.15
CA LEU A 236 -23.21 -2.57 -2.55
C LEU A 236 -22.85 -1.32 -1.70
N GLY A 237 -23.86 -0.49 -1.36
CA GLY A 237 -23.65 0.67 -0.48
C GLY A 237 -23.21 0.28 0.94
N THR A 238 -23.80 -0.77 1.51
CA THR A 238 -23.40 -1.32 2.82
C THR A 238 -21.97 -1.89 2.76
N VAL A 239 -21.62 -2.58 1.67
CA VAL A 239 -20.29 -3.12 1.43
C VAL A 239 -19.24 -2.01 1.44
N GLY A 240 -19.49 -0.89 0.74
CA GLY A 240 -18.58 0.25 0.73
C GLY A 240 -18.34 0.83 2.12
N LEU A 241 -19.40 0.95 2.93
CA LEU A 241 -19.28 1.42 4.33
C LEU A 241 -18.49 0.45 5.21
N ILE A 242 -18.73 -0.85 5.10
CA ILE A 242 -18.00 -1.85 5.89
C ILE A 242 -16.49 -1.83 5.58
N ILE A 243 -16.14 -1.83 4.30
CA ILE A 243 -14.73 -1.82 3.86
C ILE A 243 -14.02 -0.54 4.30
N SER A 244 -14.73 0.60 4.31
CA SER A 244 -14.16 1.88 4.71
C SER A 244 -13.58 1.87 6.13
N GLY A 245 -14.14 1.07 7.03
CA GLY A 245 -13.60 0.85 8.38
C GLY A 245 -12.13 0.43 8.35
N TRP A 246 -11.78 -0.49 7.44
CA TRP A 246 -10.39 -0.96 7.30
C TRP A 246 -9.41 0.16 6.91
N GLY A 247 -9.80 1.04 6.00
CA GLY A 247 -8.97 2.17 5.58
C GLY A 247 -8.83 3.27 6.64
N PHE A 248 -9.95 3.63 7.31
CA PHE A 248 -9.90 4.62 8.40
C PHE A 248 -9.08 4.11 9.58
N GLY A 249 -9.25 2.83 9.96
CA GLY A 249 -8.39 2.19 10.95
C GLY A 249 -6.93 2.19 10.51
N GLY A 250 -6.68 1.89 9.24
CA GLY A 250 -5.35 1.89 8.64
C GLY A 250 -4.64 3.25 8.72
N PHE A 251 -5.36 4.33 8.44
CA PHE A 251 -4.82 5.69 8.58
C PHE A 251 -4.35 5.98 10.02
N ILE A 252 -5.16 5.62 11.01
CA ILE A 252 -4.81 5.79 12.42
C ILE A 252 -3.64 4.86 12.79
N GLY A 253 -3.71 3.59 12.37
CA GLY A 253 -2.72 2.57 12.67
C GLY A 253 -1.31 2.91 12.20
N MET A 254 -1.18 3.44 10.98
CA MET A 254 0.10 3.85 10.41
C MET A 254 0.82 4.93 11.22
N ILE A 255 0.12 5.67 12.05
CA ILE A 255 0.66 6.71 12.94
C ILE A 255 0.85 6.17 14.35
N ALA A 256 -0.18 5.53 14.91
CA ALA A 256 -0.22 5.14 16.32
C ALA A 256 0.69 3.94 16.65
N VAL A 257 0.69 2.91 15.80
CA VAL A 257 1.42 1.66 16.09
C VAL A 257 2.95 1.86 16.05
N PRO A 258 3.54 2.56 15.06
CA PRO A 258 4.97 2.89 15.12
C PRO A 258 5.34 3.72 16.34
N ALA A 259 4.53 4.73 16.70
CA ALA A 259 4.78 5.54 17.88
C ALA A 259 4.73 4.72 19.19
N MET A 260 3.83 3.74 19.27
CA MET A 260 3.77 2.79 20.38
C MET A 260 5.00 1.89 20.42
N SER A 261 5.51 1.47 19.26
CA SER A 261 6.68 0.60 19.15
C SER A 261 7.98 1.27 19.61
N ASP A 262 8.06 2.61 19.58
CA ASP A 262 9.18 3.38 20.14
C ASP A 262 9.36 3.15 21.65
N ARG A 263 8.27 2.83 22.35
CA ARG A 263 8.24 2.65 23.81
C ARG A 263 8.25 1.18 24.23
N LEU A 264 7.50 0.34 23.52
CA LEU A 264 7.28 -1.07 23.90
C LEU A 264 8.24 -2.04 23.19
N GLY A 265 8.99 -1.57 22.21
CA GLY A 265 9.87 -2.39 21.37
C GLY A 265 9.23 -2.74 20.02
N ARG A 266 10.06 -2.78 18.97
CA ARG A 266 9.63 -3.01 17.58
C ARG A 266 9.03 -4.40 17.41
N ARG A 267 9.75 -5.41 17.90
CA ARG A 267 9.38 -6.81 17.77
C ARG A 267 8.04 -7.12 18.46
N ILE A 268 7.86 -6.72 19.71
CA ILE A 268 6.65 -7.03 20.49
C ILE A 268 5.44 -6.41 19.82
N VAL A 269 5.50 -5.11 19.47
CA VAL A 269 4.38 -4.41 18.85
C VAL A 269 4.03 -5.00 17.50
N LEU A 270 5.01 -5.36 16.67
CA LEU A 270 4.77 -6.00 15.38
C LEU A 270 4.06 -7.36 15.56
N VAL A 271 4.58 -8.22 16.44
CA VAL A 271 4.02 -9.57 16.68
C VAL A 271 2.59 -9.50 17.18
N VAL A 272 2.33 -8.68 18.21
CA VAL A 272 0.99 -8.54 18.80
C VAL A 272 0.01 -7.95 17.78
N SER A 273 0.41 -6.90 17.06
CA SER A 273 -0.46 -6.29 16.05
C SER A 273 -0.75 -7.24 14.88
N ALA A 274 0.24 -8.00 14.40
CA ALA A 274 0.03 -9.01 13.36
C ALA A 274 -0.88 -10.14 13.81
N ALA A 275 -0.73 -10.63 15.05
CA ALA A 275 -1.60 -11.64 15.63
C ALA A 275 -3.04 -11.14 15.79
N CYS A 276 -3.23 -9.93 16.35
CA CYS A 276 -4.54 -9.29 16.45
C CYS A 276 -5.19 -9.10 15.08
N TYR A 277 -4.42 -8.64 14.08
CA TYR A 277 -4.89 -8.50 12.71
C TYR A 277 -5.38 -9.83 12.15
N GLY A 278 -4.59 -10.90 12.28
CA GLY A 278 -4.97 -12.24 11.82
C GLY A 278 -6.24 -12.77 12.48
N VAL A 279 -6.37 -12.63 13.80
CA VAL A 279 -7.58 -13.05 14.56
C VAL A 279 -8.81 -12.24 14.11
N LEU A 280 -8.68 -10.90 13.97
CA LEU A 280 -9.78 -10.06 13.53
C LEU A 280 -10.21 -10.38 12.10
N MET A 281 -9.28 -10.69 11.19
CA MET A 281 -9.60 -11.07 9.81
C MET A 281 -10.29 -12.46 9.77
N LEU A 282 -9.89 -13.42 10.58
CA LEU A 282 -10.61 -14.70 10.71
C LEU A 282 -12.00 -14.51 11.31
N ALA A 283 -12.12 -13.70 12.36
CA ALA A 283 -13.41 -13.39 12.96
C ALA A 283 -14.36 -12.69 11.95
N PHE A 284 -13.85 -11.80 11.09
CA PHE A 284 -14.61 -11.16 10.03
C PHE A 284 -15.23 -12.17 9.06
N VAL A 285 -14.50 -13.24 8.74
CA VAL A 285 -14.96 -14.27 7.80
C VAL A 285 -15.90 -15.29 8.46
N LEU A 286 -15.61 -15.68 9.69
CA LEU A 286 -16.32 -16.75 10.37
C LEU A 286 -17.59 -16.26 11.08
N CYS A 287 -17.63 -15.00 11.53
CA CYS A 287 -18.74 -14.43 12.26
C CYS A 287 -19.52 -13.46 11.37
N HIS A 288 -20.58 -13.94 10.72
CA HIS A 288 -21.49 -13.07 9.95
C HIS A 288 -22.32 -12.19 10.90
N ALA A 289 -21.72 -11.11 11.35
CA ALA A 289 -22.32 -10.17 12.30
C ALA A 289 -23.11 -9.03 11.57
N SER A 290 -23.73 -8.14 12.34
CA SER A 290 -24.35 -6.96 11.76
C SER A 290 -23.35 -6.06 11.03
N PRO A 291 -23.76 -5.25 10.04
CA PRO A 291 -22.86 -4.35 9.30
C PRO A 291 -22.02 -3.43 10.18
N ILE A 292 -22.57 -2.97 11.30
CA ILE A 292 -21.85 -2.13 12.27
C ILE A 292 -20.71 -2.90 12.94
N VAL A 293 -20.97 -4.13 13.36
CA VAL A 293 -19.94 -4.99 13.98
C VAL A 293 -18.85 -5.33 12.96
N MET A 294 -19.21 -5.61 11.70
CA MET A 294 -18.24 -5.84 10.63
C MET A 294 -17.39 -4.60 10.35
N PHE A 295 -17.98 -3.41 10.34
CA PHE A 295 -17.24 -2.14 10.22
C PHE A 295 -16.25 -1.96 11.38
N CYS A 296 -16.70 -2.12 12.63
CA CYS A 296 -15.85 -1.98 13.82
C CYS A 296 -14.71 -3.03 13.84
N ASN A 297 -15.01 -4.27 13.42
CA ASN A 297 -14.00 -5.32 13.27
C ASN A 297 -12.93 -4.93 12.25
N LEU A 298 -13.33 -4.49 11.05
CA LEU A 298 -12.40 -4.05 10.02
C LEU A 298 -11.65 -2.78 10.42
N PHE A 299 -12.27 -1.87 11.17
CA PHE A 299 -11.60 -0.69 11.71
C PHE A 299 -10.47 -1.08 12.67
N ALA A 300 -10.75 -1.98 13.61
CA ALA A 300 -9.72 -2.51 14.52
C ALA A 300 -8.64 -3.30 13.76
N ALA A 301 -9.04 -4.13 12.78
CA ALA A 301 -8.12 -4.85 11.91
C ALA A 301 -7.23 -3.89 11.11
N GLY A 302 -7.79 -2.79 10.62
CA GLY A 302 -7.04 -1.74 9.92
C GLY A 302 -5.96 -1.11 10.80
N ILE A 303 -6.29 -0.76 12.06
CA ILE A 303 -5.30 -0.23 13.01
C ILE A 303 -4.12 -1.20 13.17
N CYS A 304 -4.41 -2.45 13.42
CA CYS A 304 -3.36 -3.47 13.64
C CYS A 304 -2.58 -3.77 12.36
N GLY A 305 -3.28 -4.03 11.24
CA GLY A 305 -2.66 -4.46 9.98
C GLY A 305 -1.80 -3.37 9.34
N PHE A 306 -2.36 -2.19 9.07
CA PHE A 306 -1.57 -1.10 8.48
C PHE A 306 -0.56 -0.51 9.45
N GLY A 307 -0.79 -0.63 10.75
CA GLY A 307 0.13 -0.14 11.76
C GLY A 307 1.49 -0.83 11.75
N ILE A 308 1.56 -2.09 11.34
CA ILE A 308 2.84 -2.81 11.22
C ILE A 308 3.60 -2.46 9.94
N ALA A 309 2.95 -1.89 8.93
CA ALA A 309 3.58 -1.62 7.64
C ALA A 309 4.84 -0.73 7.75
N PRO A 310 4.83 0.42 8.44
CA PRO A 310 6.05 1.22 8.60
C PRO A 310 7.17 0.47 9.33
N LEU A 311 6.83 -0.44 10.25
CA LEU A 311 7.82 -1.19 11.01
C LEU A 311 8.63 -2.13 10.13
N PHE A 312 7.99 -2.98 9.33
CA PHE A 312 8.70 -3.94 8.48
C PHE A 312 9.18 -3.34 7.15
N LEU A 313 8.55 -2.27 6.63
CA LEU A 313 8.99 -1.63 5.39
C LEU A 313 10.19 -0.71 5.57
N ALA A 314 10.29 -0.01 6.70
CA ALA A 314 11.29 1.03 6.86
C ALA A 314 12.02 0.98 8.20
N VAL A 315 11.32 0.96 9.33
CA VAL A 315 11.93 1.20 10.64
C VAL A 315 12.93 0.10 10.97
N ILE A 316 12.47 -1.16 11.07
CA ILE A 316 13.35 -2.30 11.42
C ILE A 316 14.45 -2.49 10.36
N PRO A 317 14.18 -2.47 9.04
CA PRO A 317 15.23 -2.53 8.04
C PRO A 317 16.31 -1.46 8.18
N CYS A 318 15.94 -0.19 8.38
CA CYS A 318 16.90 0.90 8.53
C CYS A 318 17.72 0.80 9.81
N GLU A 319 17.11 0.36 10.91
CA GLU A 319 17.79 0.17 12.20
C GLU A 319 18.71 -1.06 12.21
N SER A 320 18.55 -2.00 11.28
CA SER A 320 19.29 -3.27 11.22
C SER A 320 20.56 -3.21 10.36
N VAL A 321 20.79 -2.13 9.60
CA VAL A 321 21.93 -2.01 8.69
C VAL A 321 22.69 -0.70 8.87
N PRO A 322 23.97 -0.61 8.43
CA PRO A 322 24.68 0.67 8.36
C PRO A 322 23.96 1.70 7.48
N SER A 323 24.11 2.98 7.79
CA SER A 323 23.45 4.09 7.09
C SER A 323 23.67 4.12 5.57
N THR A 324 24.80 3.58 5.10
CA THR A 324 25.13 3.44 3.67
C THR A 324 24.25 2.43 2.92
N LEU A 325 23.59 1.51 3.63
CA LEU A 325 22.75 0.45 3.06
C LEU A 325 21.25 0.66 3.27
N THR A 326 20.81 1.72 3.95
CA THR A 326 19.40 1.95 4.30
C THR A 326 18.47 1.97 3.08
N GLY A 327 18.91 2.56 1.97
CA GLY A 327 18.10 2.56 0.74
C GLY A 327 17.85 1.16 0.19
N SER A 328 18.86 0.30 0.18
CA SER A 328 18.72 -1.10 -0.25
C SER A 328 17.96 -1.94 0.76
N ALA A 329 18.10 -1.65 2.06
CA ALA A 329 17.39 -2.34 3.13
C ALA A 329 15.87 -2.12 3.09
N VAL A 330 15.42 -0.97 2.59
CA VAL A 330 14.00 -0.69 2.34
C VAL A 330 13.58 -1.20 0.95
N GLY A 331 14.39 -0.94 -0.07
CA GLY A 331 14.02 -1.21 -1.47
C GLY A 331 13.90 -2.69 -1.79
N VAL A 332 14.84 -3.54 -1.34
CA VAL A 332 14.83 -4.97 -1.64
C VAL A 332 13.63 -5.69 -1.01
N PRO A 333 13.36 -5.56 0.31
CA PRO A 333 12.16 -6.15 0.91
C PRO A 333 10.86 -5.66 0.25
N THR A 334 10.76 -4.37 -0.04
CA THR A 334 9.56 -3.80 -0.67
C THR A 334 9.31 -4.40 -2.07
N ALA A 335 10.36 -4.51 -2.89
CA ALA A 335 10.24 -5.06 -4.24
C ALA A 335 9.82 -6.55 -4.22
N VAL A 336 10.44 -7.35 -3.36
CA VAL A 336 10.10 -8.78 -3.23
C VAL A 336 8.68 -8.95 -2.70
N SER A 337 8.29 -8.16 -1.69
CA SER A 337 6.94 -8.18 -1.12
C SER A 337 5.86 -7.82 -2.13
N GLU A 338 6.11 -6.82 -2.99
CA GLU A 338 5.17 -6.41 -4.04
C GLU A 338 5.04 -7.50 -5.11
N LEU A 339 6.16 -8.13 -5.54
CA LEU A 339 6.14 -9.21 -6.53
C LEU A 339 5.37 -10.44 -6.03
N ILE A 340 5.57 -10.84 -4.78
CA ILE A 340 4.88 -11.99 -4.22
C ILE A 340 3.42 -11.62 -3.91
N GLY A 341 3.21 -10.62 -3.06
CA GLY A 341 1.90 -10.30 -2.52
C GLY A 341 1.00 -9.52 -3.48
N GLY A 342 1.57 -8.56 -4.22
CA GLY A 342 0.80 -7.70 -5.14
C GLY A 342 0.60 -8.29 -6.53
N VAL A 343 1.60 -9.04 -7.03
CA VAL A 343 1.55 -9.58 -8.40
C VAL A 343 1.08 -11.03 -8.42
N LEU A 344 1.73 -11.92 -7.66
CA LEU A 344 1.44 -13.36 -7.75
C LEU A 344 0.13 -13.74 -7.04
N MET A 345 -0.03 -13.28 -5.80
CA MET A 345 -1.08 -13.80 -4.92
C MET A 345 -2.52 -13.44 -5.31
N PRO A 346 -2.86 -12.28 -5.91
CA PRO A 346 -4.23 -12.04 -6.36
C PRO A 346 -4.68 -13.00 -7.47
N VAL A 347 -3.77 -13.41 -8.38
CA VAL A 347 -4.07 -14.41 -9.42
C VAL A 347 -4.31 -15.77 -8.79
N VAL A 348 -3.41 -16.21 -7.88
CA VAL A 348 -3.54 -17.48 -7.17
C VAL A 348 -4.84 -17.53 -6.36
N ALA A 349 -5.14 -16.46 -5.62
CA ALA A 349 -6.38 -16.36 -4.85
C ALA A 349 -7.63 -16.35 -5.74
N GLY A 350 -7.55 -15.75 -6.93
CA GLY A 350 -8.61 -15.81 -7.93
C GLY A 350 -8.88 -17.22 -8.42
N GLY A 351 -7.83 -18.00 -8.73
CA GLY A 351 -7.95 -19.41 -9.09
C GLY A 351 -8.55 -20.26 -7.96
N LEU A 352 -8.16 -20.01 -6.72
CA LEU A 352 -8.78 -20.65 -5.55
C LEU A 352 -10.25 -20.24 -5.37
N ALA A 353 -10.58 -18.98 -5.64
CA ALA A 353 -11.96 -18.52 -5.61
C ALA A 353 -12.86 -19.16 -6.68
N ASP A 354 -12.30 -19.43 -7.87
CA ASP A 354 -13.02 -20.11 -8.96
C ASP A 354 -13.27 -21.60 -8.65
N THR A 355 -12.35 -22.26 -7.94
CA THR A 355 -12.44 -23.69 -7.61
C THR A 355 -13.16 -23.99 -6.31
N PHE A 356 -12.87 -23.24 -5.26
CA PHE A 356 -13.34 -23.52 -3.90
C PHE A 356 -14.29 -22.45 -3.34
N GLY A 357 -14.49 -21.33 -4.07
CA GLY A 357 -15.35 -20.23 -3.67
C GLY A 357 -14.63 -19.07 -2.99
N LEU A 358 -15.34 -17.93 -2.92
CA LEU A 358 -14.81 -16.64 -2.44
C LEU A 358 -14.41 -16.61 -0.94
N GLY A 359 -14.83 -17.58 -0.14
CA GLY A 359 -14.42 -17.70 1.26
C GLY A 359 -12.93 -18.04 1.42
N TYR A 360 -12.34 -18.80 0.50
CA TYR A 360 -10.93 -19.22 0.59
C TYR A 360 -9.95 -18.05 0.51
N PRO A 361 -10.05 -17.10 -0.45
CA PRO A 361 -9.24 -15.89 -0.42
C PRO A 361 -9.31 -15.15 0.91
N MET A 362 -10.49 -15.06 1.52
CA MET A 362 -10.66 -14.37 2.80
C MET A 362 -9.95 -15.07 3.95
N LEU A 363 -9.98 -16.43 3.99
CA LEU A 363 -9.26 -17.22 5.00
C LEU A 363 -7.74 -17.10 4.85
N ILE A 364 -7.22 -17.00 3.62
CA ILE A 364 -5.80 -16.76 3.36
C ILE A 364 -5.32 -15.51 4.12
N VAL A 365 -6.11 -14.43 4.10
CA VAL A 365 -5.72 -13.16 4.74
C VAL A 365 -5.47 -13.31 6.23
N GLY A 366 -6.36 -13.99 6.94
CA GLY A 366 -6.17 -14.28 8.36
C GLY A 366 -4.98 -15.22 8.61
N GLY A 367 -4.85 -16.27 7.78
CA GLY A 367 -3.76 -17.25 7.88
C GLY A 367 -2.38 -16.62 7.68
N VAL A 368 -2.17 -15.85 6.60
CA VAL A 368 -0.87 -15.20 6.34
C VAL A 368 -0.51 -14.17 7.41
N SER A 369 -1.52 -13.52 8.02
CA SER A 369 -1.29 -12.57 9.11
C SER A 369 -0.82 -13.27 10.39
N LEU A 370 -1.38 -14.42 10.74
CA LEU A 370 -0.92 -15.22 11.87
C LEU A 370 0.49 -15.78 11.62
N VAL A 371 0.77 -16.26 10.40
CA VAL A 371 2.13 -16.67 10.01
C VAL A 371 3.11 -15.50 10.11
N SER A 372 2.68 -14.30 9.72
CA SER A 372 3.48 -13.07 9.89
C SER A 372 3.84 -12.79 11.36
N ALA A 373 2.89 -13.01 12.28
CA ALA A 373 3.14 -12.90 13.72
C ALA A 373 4.17 -13.94 14.20
N LEU A 374 4.05 -15.20 13.75
CA LEU A 374 5.02 -16.26 14.09
C LEU A 374 6.42 -15.92 13.56
N VAL A 375 6.54 -15.46 12.31
CA VAL A 375 7.83 -15.04 11.74
C VAL A 375 8.39 -13.85 12.51
N GLY A 376 7.54 -12.93 12.94
CA GLY A 376 7.91 -11.76 13.74
C GLY A 376 8.56 -12.12 15.08
N MET A 377 8.27 -13.29 15.66
CA MET A 377 8.90 -13.77 16.91
C MET A 377 10.42 -13.99 16.76
N PHE A 378 10.91 -14.19 15.55
CA PHE A 378 12.34 -14.42 15.27
C PHE A 378 13.10 -13.12 14.96
N LEU A 379 12.41 -11.97 14.90
CA LEU A 379 13.06 -10.66 14.75
C LEU A 379 13.97 -10.36 15.94
N GLU A 380 15.10 -9.74 15.65
CA GLU A 380 15.96 -9.16 16.66
C GLU A 380 15.45 -7.76 17.01
N GLU A 381 15.35 -7.46 18.32
CA GLU A 381 14.88 -6.15 18.78
C GLU A 381 15.90 -5.07 18.40
N THR A 382 15.42 -3.99 17.80
CA THR A 382 16.29 -2.91 17.31
C THR A 382 16.28 -1.68 18.22
N VAL A 383 15.30 -1.57 19.13
CA VAL A 383 15.27 -0.52 20.14
C VAL A 383 16.23 -0.89 21.27
N PRO A 384 17.18 -0.02 21.65
CA PRO A 384 18.05 -0.27 22.82
C PRO A 384 17.18 -0.39 24.09
N THR A 385 17.08 -1.60 24.63
CA THR A 385 16.39 -1.84 25.90
C THR A 385 17.12 -1.09 27.03
N ALA A 386 16.39 -0.70 28.08
CA ALA A 386 16.96 0.01 29.23
C ALA A 386 18.17 -0.71 29.87
N THR A 387 18.25 -2.03 29.68
CA THR A 387 19.38 -2.88 30.11
C THR A 387 20.64 -2.64 29.27
N SER A 388 20.51 -2.43 27.96
CA SER A 388 21.63 -2.11 27.05
C SER A 388 22.17 -0.69 27.29
N LYS A 389 21.32 0.27 27.67
CA LYS A 389 21.77 1.62 28.05
C LYS A 389 22.62 1.64 29.32
N ARG A 390 22.38 0.74 30.28
CA ARG A 390 23.19 0.61 31.48
C ARG A 390 24.59 0.00 31.19
N SER A 391 24.71 -0.91 30.24
CA SER A 391 26.03 -1.51 29.90
C SER A 391 26.92 -0.51 29.14
N VAL A 392 26.36 0.33 28.26
CA VAL A 392 27.12 1.36 27.55
C VAL A 392 27.53 2.48 28.48
N SER A 393 26.66 2.94 29.40
CA SER A 393 26.99 3.95 30.40
C SER A 393 28.07 3.49 31.39
N ASN A 394 28.17 2.18 31.65
CA ASN A 394 29.22 1.64 32.50
C ASN A 394 30.54 1.40 31.77
N MET A 395 30.57 1.35 30.44
CA MET A 395 31.82 1.28 29.63
C MET A 395 32.42 2.66 29.38
N ASP A 396 31.60 3.72 29.37
CA ASP A 396 32.10 5.11 29.27
C ASP A 396 32.56 5.71 30.62
N ALA A 397 32.38 4.97 31.72
CA ALA A 397 32.74 5.38 33.09
C ALA A 397 33.99 4.66 33.63
N VAL A 398 34.69 3.87 32.80
CA VAL A 398 36.00 3.23 33.08
C VAL A 398 37.03 3.76 32.10
#